data_b6e7d0c535b0bf988a2c1cf7c1d7aca9
#
_entry.id   b6e7d0c535b0bf988a2c1cf7c1d7aca9
#
_cell.length_a   1.000
_cell.length_b   1.000
_cell.length_c   1.000
_cell.angle_alpha   90.00
_cell.angle_beta   90.00
_cell.angle_gamma   90.00
#
_symmetry.space_group_name_H-M   'P 1'
#
loop_
_entity.id
_entity.type
_entity.pdbx_description
1 polymer ?
#
loop_
_entity_poly.entity_id
_entity_poly.type
_entity_poly.pdbx_seq_one_letter_code
_entity_poly.pdbx_strand_id
1 'polypeptide(L)'
;MLRGRRVVTAVTGVGVANGAMVTALFIERFHPTEVLVSGTGSRFNPRIRTGDTVISTKTIHHAAGNLTNQGMVYRKVRGPLAGQMTSWYYRPDTRLLKLARAAVAGYEAEPVTVNGKAYRPRVLAGEVAASDMFGVSDAKIADLKAKLNPDIMEMESAAIAQVCTQLGVPHIVFRAGSNRTQSNPGNDYRKLGQTAAAAAARWTVYFTGCLTAVVKR
;
A
#
# COMPACT_ATOMS: atom_id res chain seq x y z
N MET A 1 -21.11 -2.13 -10.31
CA MET A 1 -21.43 -1.42 -9.05
C MET A 1 -20.89 -2.22 -7.87
N LEU A 2 -20.23 -1.57 -6.93
CA LEU A 2 -19.76 -2.16 -5.67
C LEU A 2 -20.26 -1.30 -4.52
N ARG A 3 -21.04 -1.89 -3.57
CA ARG A 3 -21.62 -1.14 -2.45
C ARG A 3 -22.33 0.15 -2.86
N GLY A 4 -23.07 0.13 -3.97
CA GLY A 4 -23.79 1.29 -4.52
C GLY A 4 -22.93 2.29 -5.32
N ARG A 5 -21.64 2.03 -5.48
CA ARG A 5 -20.71 2.92 -6.20
C ARG A 5 -20.28 2.35 -7.54
N ARG A 6 -20.10 3.22 -8.53
CA ARG A 6 -19.49 2.82 -9.82
C ARG A 6 -17.98 2.66 -9.59
N VAL A 7 -17.47 1.46 -9.78
CA VAL A 7 -16.08 1.10 -9.56
C VAL A 7 -15.51 0.49 -10.82
N VAL A 8 -14.28 0.85 -11.15
CA VAL A 8 -13.44 0.19 -12.16
C VAL A 8 -12.27 -0.45 -11.41
N THR A 9 -11.96 -1.69 -11.72
CA THR A 9 -10.88 -2.44 -11.06
C THR A 9 -9.82 -2.86 -12.08
N ALA A 10 -8.57 -2.85 -11.66
CA ALA A 10 -7.44 -3.36 -12.43
C ALA A 10 -6.52 -4.20 -11.54
N VAL A 11 -5.85 -5.16 -12.16
CA VAL A 11 -4.67 -5.82 -11.60
C VAL A 11 -3.45 -5.14 -12.20
N THR A 12 -2.62 -4.55 -11.34
CA THR A 12 -1.44 -3.78 -11.80
C THR A 12 -0.29 -4.67 -12.28
N GLY A 13 -0.28 -5.93 -11.88
CA GLY A 13 0.93 -6.76 -11.95
C GLY A 13 1.90 -6.39 -10.82
N VAL A 14 3.14 -6.84 -10.92
CA VAL A 14 4.17 -6.66 -9.90
C VAL A 14 5.17 -5.61 -10.35
N GLY A 15 5.56 -4.73 -9.43
CA GLY A 15 6.64 -3.76 -9.59
C GLY A 15 6.17 -2.33 -9.88
N VAL A 16 7.09 -1.39 -9.61
CA VAL A 16 6.83 0.06 -9.69
C VAL A 16 6.42 0.50 -11.10
N ALA A 17 7.04 -0.03 -12.15
CA ALA A 17 6.73 0.31 -13.53
C ALA A 17 5.29 -0.08 -13.91
N ASN A 18 4.87 -1.30 -13.57
CA ASN A 18 3.53 -1.80 -13.82
C ASN A 18 2.49 -1.00 -13.01
N GLY A 19 2.76 -0.74 -11.73
CA GLY A 19 1.91 0.09 -10.88
C GLY A 19 1.69 1.49 -11.45
N ALA A 20 2.76 2.15 -11.88
CA ALA A 20 2.69 3.47 -12.50
C ALA A 20 1.90 3.46 -13.82
N MET A 21 2.24 2.55 -14.73
CA MET A 21 1.63 2.44 -16.05
C MET A 21 0.12 2.21 -15.97
N VAL A 22 -0.29 1.19 -15.22
CA VAL A 22 -1.73 0.86 -15.11
C VAL A 22 -2.48 2.00 -14.45
N THR A 23 -1.92 2.64 -13.41
CA THR A 23 -2.57 3.77 -12.75
C THR A 23 -2.75 4.96 -13.68
N ALA A 24 -1.72 5.33 -14.46
CA ALA A 24 -1.80 6.42 -15.42
C ALA A 24 -2.86 6.16 -16.49
N LEU A 25 -2.86 4.95 -17.09
CA LEU A 25 -3.86 4.55 -18.10
C LEU A 25 -5.29 4.56 -17.55
N PHE A 26 -5.49 4.10 -16.30
CA PHE A 26 -6.82 4.09 -15.68
C PHE A 26 -7.30 5.49 -15.32
N ILE A 27 -6.44 6.36 -14.83
CA ILE A 27 -6.78 7.76 -14.55
C ILE A 27 -7.19 8.45 -15.85
N GLU A 28 -6.39 8.31 -16.91
CA GLU A 28 -6.66 8.90 -18.21
C GLU A 28 -7.96 8.38 -18.83
N ARG A 29 -8.19 7.06 -18.76
CA ARG A 29 -9.34 6.41 -19.40
C ARG A 29 -10.65 6.62 -18.67
N PHE A 30 -10.63 6.60 -17.35
CA PHE A 30 -11.85 6.51 -16.53
C PHE A 30 -12.12 7.72 -15.65
N HIS A 31 -11.17 8.66 -15.54
CA HIS A 31 -11.28 9.88 -14.75
C HIS A 31 -11.87 9.63 -13.35
N PRO A 32 -11.26 8.74 -12.54
CA PRO A 32 -11.78 8.37 -11.24
C PRO A 32 -11.72 9.56 -10.27
N THR A 33 -12.69 9.67 -9.39
CA THR A 33 -12.71 10.67 -8.32
C THR A 33 -11.68 10.35 -7.22
N GLU A 34 -11.35 9.08 -7.07
CA GLU A 34 -10.38 8.58 -6.08
C GLU A 34 -9.83 7.21 -6.48
N VAL A 35 -8.62 6.91 -6.03
CA VAL A 35 -7.95 5.62 -6.25
C VAL A 35 -7.74 4.91 -4.91
N LEU A 36 -8.27 3.70 -4.79
CA LEU A 36 -8.06 2.81 -3.66
C LEU A 36 -7.09 1.70 -4.08
N VAL A 37 -5.95 1.60 -3.42
CA VAL A 37 -4.96 0.55 -3.67
C VAL A 37 -5.14 -0.56 -2.66
N SER A 38 -5.36 -1.77 -3.13
CA SER A 38 -5.56 -2.95 -2.28
C SER A 38 -4.58 -4.05 -2.67
N GLY A 39 -3.95 -4.68 -1.68
CA GLY A 39 -3.01 -5.76 -1.96
C GLY A 39 -2.31 -6.29 -0.71
N THR A 40 -1.29 -7.09 -0.93
CA THR A 40 -0.48 -7.71 0.12
C THR A 40 0.90 -7.09 0.20
N GLY A 41 1.61 -7.35 1.29
CA GLY A 41 3.01 -7.02 1.42
C GLY A 41 3.67 -7.81 2.54
N SER A 42 4.98 -7.89 2.53
CA SER A 42 5.72 -8.54 3.58
C SER A 42 5.69 -7.73 4.88
N ARG A 43 5.55 -8.43 5.99
CA ARG A 43 5.50 -7.86 7.33
C ARG A 43 6.91 -7.48 7.78
N PHE A 44 7.22 -6.20 7.76
CA PHE A 44 8.50 -5.69 8.23
C PHE A 44 8.48 -5.48 9.75
N ASN A 45 7.44 -4.84 10.26
CA ASN A 45 7.25 -4.64 11.69
C ASN A 45 6.62 -5.90 12.33
N PRO A 46 7.23 -6.48 13.39
CA PRO A 46 6.72 -7.69 14.05
C PRO A 46 5.33 -7.50 14.67
N ARG A 47 4.86 -6.28 14.89
CA ARG A 47 3.49 -6.01 15.38
C ARG A 47 2.40 -6.41 14.37
N ILE A 48 2.74 -6.54 13.09
CA ILE A 48 1.81 -6.92 12.02
C ILE A 48 1.73 -8.43 11.92
N ARG A 49 0.53 -8.97 12.00
CA ARG A 49 0.24 -10.40 11.79
C ARG A 49 -0.21 -10.63 10.35
N THR A 50 -0.19 -11.89 9.91
CA THR A 50 -0.77 -12.26 8.61
C THR A 50 -2.24 -11.85 8.55
N GLY A 51 -2.65 -11.20 7.47
CA GLY A 51 -4.02 -10.69 7.31
C GLY A 51 -4.31 -9.36 8.01
N ASP A 52 -3.52 -8.90 9.00
CA ASP A 52 -3.66 -7.55 9.51
C ASP A 52 -3.48 -6.56 8.35
N THR A 53 -4.44 -5.65 8.15
CA THR A 53 -4.43 -4.68 7.05
C THR A 53 -3.95 -3.32 7.53
N VAL A 54 -2.93 -2.79 6.89
CA VAL A 54 -2.38 -1.45 7.17
C VAL A 54 -3.03 -0.42 6.26
N ILE A 55 -3.67 0.59 6.86
CA ILE A 55 -4.07 1.83 6.23
C ILE A 55 -2.81 2.69 6.14
N SER A 56 -2.29 2.92 4.96
CA SER A 56 -1.04 3.68 4.79
C SER A 56 -1.24 5.15 5.15
N THR A 57 -0.48 5.62 6.13
CA THR A 57 -0.37 7.04 6.49
C THR A 57 0.76 7.73 5.74
N LYS A 58 1.68 6.93 5.21
CA LYS A 58 2.78 7.36 4.36
C LYS A 58 3.24 6.16 3.51
N THR A 59 3.27 6.36 2.21
CA THR A 59 3.77 5.38 1.24
C THR A 59 5.14 5.84 0.77
N ILE A 60 6.16 4.98 0.95
CA ILE A 60 7.57 5.33 0.82
C ILE A 60 8.18 4.60 -0.37
N HIS A 61 8.87 5.30 -1.24
CA HIS A 61 9.72 4.71 -2.27
C HIS A 61 11.11 4.48 -1.70
N HIS A 62 11.36 3.30 -1.14
CA HIS A 62 12.60 3.02 -0.40
C HIS A 62 13.84 2.74 -1.29
N ALA A 63 13.70 2.92 -2.60
CA ALA A 63 14.80 2.92 -3.56
C ALA A 63 15.00 4.29 -4.23
N ALA A 64 14.27 5.35 -3.82
CA ALA A 64 14.38 6.67 -4.41
C ALA A 64 15.41 7.54 -3.68
N GLY A 65 16.54 7.80 -4.30
CA GLY A 65 17.63 8.61 -3.75
C GLY A 65 18.99 8.18 -4.22
N ASN A 66 20.03 8.47 -3.46
CA ASN A 66 21.40 8.06 -3.71
C ASN A 66 21.79 6.88 -2.84
N LEU A 67 22.37 5.86 -3.44
CA LEU A 67 23.02 4.79 -2.70
C LEU A 67 24.48 5.21 -2.43
N THR A 68 24.86 5.23 -1.14
CA THR A 68 26.21 5.55 -0.69
C THR A 68 26.78 4.38 0.12
N ASN A 69 28.06 4.47 0.51
CA ASN A 69 28.67 3.47 1.40
C ASN A 69 28.00 3.41 2.79
N GLN A 70 27.29 4.48 3.20
CA GLN A 70 26.50 4.54 4.44
C GLN A 70 25.04 4.17 4.23
N GLY A 71 24.70 3.56 3.07
CA GLY A 71 23.35 3.17 2.70
C GLY A 71 22.60 4.25 1.93
N MET A 72 21.27 4.16 1.96
CA MET A 72 20.39 4.99 1.14
C MET A 72 20.22 6.40 1.72
N VAL A 73 20.40 7.43 0.88
CA VAL A 73 20.09 8.83 1.16
C VAL A 73 18.87 9.22 0.33
N TYR A 74 17.72 9.37 1.00
CA TYR A 74 16.44 9.67 0.38
C TYR A 74 16.35 11.15 -0.01
N ARG A 75 15.90 11.44 -1.22
CA ARG A 75 15.74 12.81 -1.69
C ARG A 75 14.67 12.94 -2.77
N LYS A 76 14.21 14.19 -2.97
CA LYS A 76 13.39 14.56 -4.12
C LYS A 76 14.20 14.50 -5.38
N VAL A 77 13.56 14.14 -6.50
CA VAL A 77 14.16 14.15 -7.84
C VAL A 77 13.26 14.93 -8.80
N ARG A 78 13.78 15.30 -9.97
CA ARG A 78 12.99 16.00 -10.99
C ARG A 78 11.80 15.11 -11.42
N GLY A 79 10.62 15.70 -11.45
CA GLY A 79 9.42 15.07 -11.97
C GLY A 79 9.33 15.16 -13.50
N PRO A 80 8.35 14.48 -14.12
CA PRO A 80 8.18 14.46 -15.58
C PRO A 80 7.64 15.78 -16.12
N LEU A 81 6.96 16.59 -15.32
CA LEU A 81 6.43 17.87 -15.73
C LEU A 81 7.37 19.02 -15.33
N ALA A 82 7.40 20.07 -16.15
CA ALA A 82 8.27 21.21 -15.93
C ALA A 82 8.04 21.84 -14.54
N GLY A 83 9.13 22.10 -13.81
CA GLY A 83 9.08 22.66 -12.45
C GLY A 83 8.63 21.69 -11.36
N GLN A 84 8.24 20.48 -11.71
CA GLN A 84 7.76 19.49 -10.75
C GLN A 84 8.93 18.70 -10.14
N MET A 85 8.81 18.43 -8.82
CA MET A 85 9.70 17.54 -8.10
C MET A 85 8.88 16.36 -7.54
N THR A 86 9.38 15.14 -7.71
CA THR A 86 8.81 13.95 -7.06
C THR A 86 9.41 13.77 -5.68
N SER A 87 8.61 13.30 -4.73
CA SER A 87 9.08 12.94 -3.40
C SER A 87 9.53 11.46 -3.38
N TRP A 88 10.29 11.10 -2.36
CA TRP A 88 10.55 9.70 -2.01
C TRP A 88 9.45 9.09 -1.13
N TYR A 89 8.44 9.89 -0.74
CA TYR A 89 7.23 9.41 -0.04
C TYR A 89 6.00 10.22 -0.45
N TYR A 90 4.83 9.62 -0.27
CA TYR A 90 3.53 10.20 -0.58
C TYR A 90 2.57 9.96 0.57
N ARG A 91 1.74 10.94 0.86
CA ARG A 91 0.68 10.83 1.86
C ARG A 91 -0.66 10.56 1.17
N PRO A 92 -1.53 9.76 1.79
CA PRO A 92 -2.89 9.60 1.28
C PRO A 92 -3.66 10.91 1.35
N ASP A 93 -4.74 10.99 0.60
CA ASP A 93 -5.71 12.07 0.74
C ASP A 93 -6.23 12.15 2.18
N THR A 94 -6.28 13.37 2.74
CA THR A 94 -6.63 13.60 4.16
C THR A 94 -8.06 13.18 4.48
N ARG A 95 -9.01 13.42 3.55
CA ARG A 95 -10.41 13.00 3.70
C ARG A 95 -10.52 11.48 3.72
N LEU A 96 -9.87 10.80 2.76
CA LEU A 96 -9.87 9.34 2.67
C LEU A 96 -9.23 8.70 3.91
N LEU A 97 -8.13 9.27 4.41
CA LEU A 97 -7.47 8.78 5.63
C LEU A 97 -8.37 8.93 6.87
N LYS A 98 -9.03 10.09 7.01
CA LYS A 98 -9.97 10.33 8.12
C LYS A 98 -11.15 9.35 8.07
N LEU A 99 -11.74 9.16 6.89
CA LEU A 99 -12.83 8.20 6.69
C LEU A 99 -12.38 6.76 6.97
N ALA A 100 -11.20 6.35 6.48
CA ALA A 100 -10.70 5.00 6.71
C ALA A 100 -10.45 4.72 8.19
N ARG A 101 -9.89 5.68 8.94
CA ARG A 101 -9.70 5.56 10.39
C ARG A 101 -11.04 5.44 11.14
N ALA A 102 -12.03 6.24 10.78
CA ALA A 102 -13.36 6.16 11.39
C ALA A 102 -14.06 4.84 11.07
N ALA A 103 -13.92 4.32 9.86
CA ALA A 103 -14.52 3.08 9.39
C ALA A 103 -14.02 1.83 10.16
N VAL A 104 -12.83 1.90 10.78
CA VAL A 104 -12.27 0.76 11.56
C VAL A 104 -13.20 0.34 12.70
N ALA A 105 -13.87 1.28 13.36
CA ALA A 105 -14.74 1.01 14.50
C ALA A 105 -15.96 0.13 14.15
N GLY A 106 -16.45 0.21 12.92
CA GLY A 106 -17.59 -0.60 12.45
C GLY A 106 -17.19 -1.82 11.59
N TYR A 107 -15.91 -2.12 11.46
CA TYR A 107 -15.45 -3.23 10.65
C TYR A 107 -15.22 -4.50 11.47
N GLU A 108 -15.96 -5.54 11.15
CA GLU A 108 -15.74 -6.88 11.71
C GLU A 108 -14.96 -7.74 10.73
N ALA A 109 -13.67 -7.96 11.03
CA ALA A 109 -12.82 -8.81 10.20
C ALA A 109 -13.25 -10.29 10.33
N GLU A 110 -13.31 -11.00 9.22
CA GLU A 110 -13.48 -12.44 9.24
C GLU A 110 -12.26 -13.14 9.85
N PRO A 111 -12.45 -14.20 10.65
CA PRO A 111 -11.33 -14.96 11.20
C PRO A 111 -10.44 -15.55 10.09
N VAL A 112 -9.15 -15.57 10.33
CA VAL A 112 -8.18 -16.29 9.51
C VAL A 112 -7.49 -17.37 10.33
N THR A 113 -7.10 -18.46 9.69
CA THR A 113 -6.31 -19.52 10.32
C THR A 113 -4.89 -19.50 9.76
N VAL A 114 -3.92 -19.34 10.62
CA VAL A 114 -2.49 -19.32 10.27
C VAL A 114 -1.76 -20.27 11.20
N ASN A 115 -1.07 -21.28 10.63
CA ASN A 115 -0.36 -22.30 11.39
C ASN A 115 -1.24 -22.96 12.50
N GLY A 116 -2.49 -23.31 12.16
CA GLY A 116 -3.45 -23.93 13.06
C GLY A 116 -4.07 -23.02 14.11
N LYS A 117 -3.72 -21.72 14.16
CA LYS A 117 -4.31 -20.75 15.09
C LYS A 117 -5.28 -19.83 14.36
N ALA A 118 -6.53 -19.80 14.83
CA ALA A 118 -7.54 -18.87 14.34
C ALA A 118 -7.50 -17.54 15.11
N TYR A 119 -7.63 -16.43 14.38
CA TYR A 119 -7.78 -15.10 14.98
C TYR A 119 -8.43 -14.13 13.99
N ARG A 120 -9.01 -13.04 14.51
CA ARG A 120 -9.49 -11.94 13.67
C ARG A 120 -8.33 -10.98 13.34
N PRO A 121 -8.06 -10.72 12.05
CA PRO A 121 -7.09 -9.71 11.65
C PRO A 121 -7.54 -8.31 12.09
N ARG A 122 -6.57 -7.46 12.34
CA ARG A 122 -6.81 -6.05 12.68
C ARG A 122 -6.68 -5.18 11.43
N VAL A 123 -7.35 -4.02 11.47
CA VAL A 123 -7.06 -2.91 10.56
C VAL A 123 -6.42 -1.80 11.37
N LEU A 124 -5.26 -1.32 10.97
CA LEU A 124 -4.47 -0.36 11.73
C LEU A 124 -3.73 0.63 10.83
N ALA A 125 -3.47 1.83 11.33
CA ALA A 125 -2.68 2.81 10.62
C ALA A 125 -1.18 2.49 10.69
N GLY A 126 -0.46 2.73 9.61
CA GLY A 126 0.97 2.46 9.54
C GLY A 126 1.65 2.99 8.28
N GLU A 127 2.92 2.68 8.09
CA GLU A 127 3.69 3.08 6.93
C GLU A 127 3.96 1.90 5.99
N VAL A 128 3.86 2.14 4.69
CA VAL A 128 4.10 1.14 3.64
C VAL A 128 5.30 1.58 2.81
N ALA A 129 6.28 0.70 2.61
CA ALA A 129 7.45 0.96 1.78
C ALA A 129 7.43 0.08 0.53
N ALA A 130 7.68 0.68 -0.63
CA ALA A 130 7.62 0.04 -1.94
C ALA A 130 8.92 0.21 -2.73
N SER A 131 9.33 -0.83 -3.44
CA SER A 131 10.34 -0.82 -4.51
C SER A 131 10.35 -2.16 -5.24
N ASP A 132 11.05 -2.27 -6.36
CA ASP A 132 11.19 -3.51 -7.14
C ASP A 132 12.12 -4.56 -6.48
N MET A 133 12.35 -4.48 -5.17
CA MET A 133 13.17 -5.43 -4.43
C MET A 133 12.29 -6.44 -3.69
N PHE A 134 12.35 -7.71 -4.11
CA PHE A 134 11.73 -8.84 -3.42
C PHE A 134 12.79 -9.64 -2.68
N GLY A 135 12.67 -9.72 -1.36
CA GLY A 135 13.71 -10.26 -0.50
C GLY A 135 14.91 -9.30 -0.38
N VAL A 136 15.29 -8.97 0.82
CA VAL A 136 16.36 -8.01 1.09
C VAL A 136 17.37 -8.61 2.06
N SER A 137 18.64 -8.21 1.93
CA SER A 137 19.71 -8.64 2.82
C SER A 137 19.52 -8.09 4.25
N ASP A 138 20.14 -8.71 5.23
CA ASP A 138 20.11 -8.25 6.63
C ASP A 138 20.65 -6.82 6.76
N ALA A 139 21.70 -6.47 5.99
CA ALA A 139 22.22 -5.12 5.95
C ALA A 139 21.18 -4.10 5.44
N LYS A 140 20.43 -4.47 4.39
CA LYS A 140 19.35 -3.62 3.89
C LYS A 140 18.19 -3.52 4.88
N ILE A 141 17.87 -4.58 5.57
CA ILE A 141 16.87 -4.58 6.66
C ILE A 141 17.29 -3.64 7.78
N ALA A 142 18.54 -3.71 8.22
CA ALA A 142 19.08 -2.83 9.26
C ALA A 142 19.01 -1.36 8.83
N ASP A 143 19.41 -1.03 7.61
CA ASP A 143 19.33 0.33 7.05
C ASP A 143 17.87 0.83 6.99
N LEU A 144 16.95 0.02 6.50
CA LEU A 144 15.53 0.35 6.45
C LEU A 144 14.93 0.54 7.84
N LYS A 145 15.30 -0.31 8.80
CA LYS A 145 14.83 -0.19 10.18
C LYS A 145 15.33 1.09 10.84
N ALA A 146 16.58 1.43 10.63
CA ALA A 146 17.18 2.64 11.20
C ALA A 146 16.61 3.93 10.60
N LYS A 147 16.33 3.95 9.29
CA LYS A 147 15.96 5.18 8.57
C LYS A 147 14.46 5.37 8.36
N LEU A 148 13.70 4.30 8.20
CA LEU A 148 12.29 4.35 7.80
C LEU A 148 11.36 3.58 8.74
N ASN A 149 11.77 2.39 9.16
CA ASN A 149 11.03 1.46 10.00
C ASN A 149 9.55 1.25 9.57
N PRO A 150 9.28 0.90 8.30
CA PRO A 150 7.92 0.73 7.80
C PRO A 150 7.23 -0.48 8.47
N ASP A 151 5.91 -0.54 8.37
CA ASP A 151 5.13 -1.68 8.83
C ASP A 151 5.07 -2.80 7.81
N ILE A 152 4.88 -2.43 6.54
CA ILE A 152 4.74 -3.33 5.39
C ILE A 152 5.73 -2.93 4.30
N MET A 153 6.30 -3.94 3.62
CA MET A 153 7.06 -3.76 2.39
C MET A 153 6.37 -4.48 1.22
N GLU A 154 6.33 -3.83 0.08
CA GLU A 154 5.71 -4.33 -1.15
C GLU A 154 6.35 -3.68 -2.39
N MET A 155 5.72 -3.72 -3.56
CA MET A 155 6.43 -3.38 -4.80
C MET A 155 5.73 -2.35 -5.71
N GLU A 156 4.53 -1.82 -5.40
CA GLU A 156 3.75 -0.99 -6.33
C GLU A 156 3.30 0.36 -5.77
N SER A 157 2.91 0.39 -4.48
CA SER A 157 2.11 1.51 -3.93
C SER A 157 2.80 2.86 -4.02
N ALA A 158 4.12 2.95 -3.93
CA ALA A 158 4.81 4.24 -4.04
C ALA A 158 4.68 4.82 -5.44
N ALA A 159 4.77 3.99 -6.49
CA ALA A 159 4.59 4.42 -7.86
C ALA A 159 3.15 4.84 -8.15
N ILE A 160 2.17 4.06 -7.66
CA ILE A 160 0.75 4.39 -7.76
C ILE A 160 0.46 5.72 -7.06
N ALA A 161 0.92 5.89 -5.82
CA ALA A 161 0.76 7.13 -5.05
C ALA A 161 1.43 8.33 -5.72
N GLN A 162 2.60 8.13 -6.33
CA GLN A 162 3.29 9.15 -7.12
C GLN A 162 2.43 9.62 -8.30
N VAL A 163 1.93 8.69 -9.12
CA VAL A 163 1.10 9.02 -10.28
C VAL A 163 -0.17 9.75 -9.86
N CYS A 164 -0.87 9.24 -8.85
CA CYS A 164 -2.07 9.89 -8.31
C CYS A 164 -1.77 11.33 -7.83
N THR A 165 -0.66 11.52 -7.10
CA THR A 165 -0.25 12.85 -6.61
C THR A 165 0.07 13.80 -7.76
N GLN A 166 0.79 13.33 -8.79
CA GLN A 166 1.17 14.14 -9.94
C GLN A 166 -0.04 14.55 -10.80
N LEU A 167 -1.03 13.67 -10.91
CA LEU A 167 -2.25 13.92 -11.68
C LEU A 167 -3.39 14.52 -10.84
N GLY A 168 -3.14 14.84 -9.54
CA GLY A 168 -4.12 15.47 -8.67
C GLY A 168 -5.30 14.57 -8.29
N VAL A 169 -5.14 13.25 -8.33
CA VAL A 169 -6.21 12.30 -7.98
C VAL A 169 -6.05 11.84 -6.52
N PRO A 170 -7.07 12.03 -5.67
CA PRO A 170 -7.09 11.52 -4.31
C PRO A 170 -6.82 10.02 -4.26
N HIS A 171 -5.96 9.56 -3.34
CA HIS A 171 -5.63 8.15 -3.22
C HIS A 171 -5.44 7.70 -1.77
N ILE A 172 -5.60 6.41 -1.53
CA ILE A 172 -5.27 5.75 -0.27
C ILE A 172 -4.82 4.32 -0.54
N VAL A 173 -3.88 3.82 0.28
CA VAL A 173 -3.29 2.49 0.15
C VAL A 173 -3.66 1.62 1.33
N PHE A 174 -4.08 0.39 1.04
CA PHE A 174 -4.35 -0.69 1.98
C PHE A 174 -3.48 -1.90 1.65
N ARG A 175 -2.66 -2.35 2.60
CA ARG A 175 -1.82 -3.55 2.41
C ARG A 175 -1.99 -4.50 3.58
N ALA A 176 -2.35 -5.75 3.28
CA ALA A 176 -2.40 -6.78 4.31
C ALA A 176 -1.09 -7.55 4.40
N GLY A 177 -0.66 -7.80 5.63
CA GLY A 177 0.58 -8.52 5.90
C GLY A 177 0.50 -9.97 5.43
N SER A 178 1.43 -10.42 4.59
CA SER A 178 1.55 -11.80 4.11
C SER A 178 2.71 -12.54 4.78
N ASN A 179 3.86 -12.63 4.14
CA ASN A 179 5.10 -13.25 4.63
C ASN A 179 5.88 -12.31 5.56
N ARG A 180 6.88 -12.83 6.24
CA ARG A 180 7.89 -12.01 6.93
C ARG A 180 8.98 -11.57 5.94
N THR A 181 9.50 -10.36 6.11
CA THR A 181 10.58 -9.84 5.26
C THR A 181 11.88 -10.63 5.44
N GLN A 182 12.14 -11.13 6.63
CA GLN A 182 13.39 -11.81 7.05
C GLN A 182 13.38 -13.33 6.89
N SER A 183 12.27 -13.95 6.43
CA SER A 183 12.17 -15.40 6.23
C SER A 183 12.36 -15.75 4.77
N ASN A 184 12.18 -17.03 4.42
CA ASN A 184 12.12 -17.45 3.01
C ASN A 184 10.87 -16.83 2.35
N PRO A 185 10.97 -15.62 1.76
CA PRO A 185 9.79 -14.82 1.43
C PRO A 185 8.91 -15.49 0.38
N GLY A 186 9.51 -16.26 -0.54
CA GLY A 186 8.76 -16.95 -1.60
C GLY A 186 7.90 -18.09 -1.10
N ASN A 187 8.40 -18.91 -0.19
CA ASN A 187 7.63 -20.01 0.39
C ASN A 187 6.53 -19.53 1.32
N ASP A 188 6.83 -18.56 2.15
CA ASP A 188 5.85 -17.97 3.06
C ASP A 188 4.75 -17.27 2.28
N TYR A 189 5.10 -16.54 1.21
CA TYR A 189 4.11 -15.86 0.38
C TYR A 189 3.16 -16.85 -0.29
N ARG A 190 3.63 -17.97 -0.83
CA ARG A 190 2.75 -19.02 -1.40
C ARG A 190 1.73 -19.55 -0.41
N LYS A 191 2.12 -19.67 0.87
CA LYS A 191 1.23 -20.18 1.94
C LYS A 191 0.26 -19.13 2.48
N LEU A 192 0.69 -17.89 2.58
CA LEU A 192 0.00 -16.85 3.34
C LEU A 192 -0.58 -15.72 2.46
N GLY A 193 -0.14 -15.63 1.21
CA GLY A 193 -0.52 -14.54 0.30
C GLY A 193 -2.02 -14.47 0.04
N GLN A 194 -2.67 -15.60 -0.22
CA GLN A 194 -4.12 -15.63 -0.46
C GLN A 194 -4.93 -15.18 0.76
N THR A 195 -4.53 -15.62 1.96
CA THR A 195 -5.17 -15.18 3.22
C THR A 195 -5.05 -13.68 3.40
N ALA A 196 -3.87 -13.12 3.16
CA ALA A 196 -3.64 -11.69 3.24
C ALA A 196 -4.40 -10.93 2.15
N ALA A 197 -4.40 -11.42 0.90
CA ALA A 197 -5.12 -10.79 -0.21
C ALA A 197 -6.63 -10.72 0.06
N ALA A 198 -7.22 -11.80 0.57
CA ALA A 198 -8.62 -11.83 0.95
C ALA A 198 -8.93 -10.82 2.06
N ALA A 199 -8.08 -10.68 3.07
CA ALA A 199 -8.26 -9.70 4.14
C ALA A 199 -8.20 -8.25 3.60
N ALA A 200 -7.21 -7.92 2.77
CA ALA A 200 -7.13 -6.61 2.13
C ALA A 200 -8.35 -6.30 1.25
N ALA A 201 -8.81 -7.28 0.46
CA ALA A 201 -9.98 -7.14 -0.40
C ALA A 201 -11.26 -6.89 0.41
N ARG A 202 -11.51 -7.66 1.48
CA ARG A 202 -12.68 -7.48 2.35
C ARG A 202 -12.72 -6.10 2.98
N TRP A 203 -11.59 -5.63 3.52
CA TRP A 203 -11.47 -4.28 4.04
C TRP A 203 -11.77 -3.23 2.98
N THR A 204 -11.18 -3.36 1.79
CA THR A 204 -11.37 -2.40 0.69
C THR A 204 -12.80 -2.34 0.21
N VAL A 205 -13.48 -3.49 0.09
CA VAL A 205 -14.91 -3.58 -0.23
C VAL A 205 -15.77 -2.91 0.84
N TYR A 206 -15.48 -3.18 2.11
CA TYR A 206 -16.19 -2.54 3.22
C TYR A 206 -15.99 -1.02 3.19
N PHE A 207 -14.74 -0.56 3.10
CA PHE A 207 -14.42 0.86 3.05
C PHE A 207 -15.05 1.58 1.85
N THR A 208 -15.15 0.92 0.69
CA THR A 208 -15.85 1.47 -0.48
C THR A 208 -17.29 1.84 -0.15
N GLY A 209 -17.96 1.05 0.68
CA GLY A 209 -19.31 1.37 1.17
C GLY A 209 -19.37 2.56 2.14
N CYS A 210 -18.26 2.84 2.84
CA CYS A 210 -18.16 3.98 3.77
C CYS A 210 -17.88 5.31 3.08
N LEU A 211 -17.50 5.31 1.80
CA LEU A 211 -17.27 6.54 1.04
C LEU A 211 -18.61 7.27 0.84
N THR A 212 -18.74 8.47 1.39
CA THR A 212 -19.89 9.32 1.12
C THR A 212 -19.86 9.80 -0.32
N ALA A 213 -21.02 9.88 -0.97
CA ALA A 213 -21.12 10.50 -2.29
C ALA A 213 -20.62 11.96 -2.16
N VAL A 214 -19.59 12.30 -2.94
CA VAL A 214 -19.22 13.70 -3.09
C VAL A 214 -20.34 14.34 -3.87
N VAL A 215 -21.21 15.08 -3.17
CA VAL A 215 -22.16 15.96 -3.83
C VAL A 215 -21.31 17.04 -4.51
N LYS A 216 -21.14 16.97 -5.81
CA LYS A 216 -20.59 18.08 -6.58
C LYS A 216 -21.56 19.25 -6.39
N ARG A 217 -21.14 20.25 -5.60
CA ARG A 217 -21.77 21.56 -5.60
C ARG A 217 -21.32 22.34 -6.82
#